data_372c4f577dd5f764a9c82d25eee0f68a
#
_entry.id   372c4f577dd5f764a9c82d25eee0f68a
#
_cell.length_a   1.000
_cell.length_b   1.000
_cell.length_c   1.000
_cell.angle_alpha   90.00
_cell.angle_beta   90.00
_cell.angle_gamma   90.00
#
_symmetry.space_group_name_H-M   'P 1'
#
loop_
_entity.id
_entity.type
_entity.pdbx_description
1 polymer ?
#
loop_
_entity_poly.entity_id
_entity_poly.type
_entity_poly.pdbx_seq_one_letter_code
_entity_poly.pdbx_strand_id
1 'polypeptide(L)'
;EYMAVIEISMAARSAIEGGITSREALLMNDIYLQHLAECDTVERIFALKKEACLEFARVVKEGKETQGENPYIEDCKKDIYSRKREKIDLQKIADDIGISKEYMLKLFKKQEGIAMTEYILRVKLEAACNMLKFSDRKIGEISDYLSFESLNYFSRIFAKRMGMSPKEYRKLHHQPNF
;
A
#
# COMPACT_ATOMS: atom_id res chain seq x y z
N GLU A 1 -27.95 28.53 6.88
CA GLU A 1 -28.03 27.10 6.57
C GLU A 1 -27.17 26.75 5.34
N TYR A 2 -27.41 27.33 4.14
CA TYR A 2 -26.63 27.04 2.91
C TYR A 2 -25.11 27.20 3.07
N MET A 3 -24.65 28.23 3.78
CA MET A 3 -23.21 28.44 4.04
C MET A 3 -22.62 27.30 4.87
N ALA A 4 -23.35 26.75 5.84
CA ALA A 4 -22.90 25.63 6.64
C ALA A 4 -22.76 24.34 5.80
N VAL A 5 -23.69 24.06 4.88
CA VAL A 5 -23.62 22.97 3.92
C VAL A 5 -22.32 23.06 3.09
N ILE A 6 -22.04 24.25 2.55
CA ILE A 6 -20.84 24.48 1.74
C ILE A 6 -19.57 24.23 2.58
N GLU A 7 -19.50 24.79 3.79
CA GLU A 7 -18.32 24.68 4.64
C GLU A 7 -18.06 23.26 5.11
N ILE A 8 -19.10 22.48 5.49
CA ILE A 8 -18.98 21.05 5.86
C ILE A 8 -18.51 20.24 4.64
N SER A 9 -19.08 20.48 3.45
CA SER A 9 -18.68 19.77 2.24
C SER A 9 -17.25 20.13 1.78
N MET A 10 -16.82 21.38 2.00
CA MET A 10 -15.43 21.78 1.76
C MET A 10 -14.47 21.12 2.76
N ALA A 11 -14.85 20.98 4.03
CA ALA A 11 -14.08 20.28 5.03
C ALA A 11 -13.89 18.80 4.65
N ALA A 12 -14.96 18.12 4.18
CA ALA A 12 -14.89 16.75 3.66
C ALA A 12 -13.92 16.64 2.48
N ARG A 13 -13.98 17.57 1.53
CA ARG A 13 -13.05 17.60 0.38
C ARG A 13 -11.61 17.81 0.82
N SER A 14 -11.35 18.74 1.73
CA SER A 14 -10.03 19.00 2.28
C SER A 14 -9.50 17.78 3.05
N ALA A 15 -10.38 17.02 3.71
CA ALA A 15 -10.02 15.79 4.38
C ALA A 15 -9.59 14.68 3.41
N ILE A 16 -10.24 14.55 2.24
CA ILE A 16 -9.81 13.66 1.16
C ILE A 16 -8.41 14.07 0.67
N GLU A 17 -8.17 15.35 0.45
CA GLU A 17 -6.85 15.88 0.09
C GLU A 17 -5.82 15.63 1.22
N GLY A 18 -6.28 15.60 2.47
CA GLY A 18 -5.51 15.27 3.66
C GLY A 18 -5.15 13.81 3.84
N GLY A 19 -5.78 12.90 3.07
CA GLY A 19 -5.41 11.48 2.99
C GLY A 19 -6.44 10.47 3.48
N ILE A 20 -7.65 10.88 3.94
CA ILE A 20 -8.73 9.93 4.21
C ILE A 20 -9.41 9.48 2.92
N THR A 21 -10.05 8.31 2.95
CA THR A 21 -10.71 7.78 1.76
C THR A 21 -11.93 8.63 1.38
N SER A 22 -12.23 8.73 0.07
CA SER A 22 -13.42 9.44 -0.41
C SER A 22 -14.70 8.85 0.19
N ARG A 23 -14.77 7.53 0.37
CA ARG A 23 -15.92 6.85 0.96
C ARG A 23 -16.15 7.31 2.40
N GLU A 24 -15.11 7.36 3.20
CA GLU A 24 -15.17 7.76 4.61
C GLU A 24 -15.55 9.25 4.73
N ALA A 25 -14.90 10.12 3.96
CA ALA A 25 -15.21 11.54 3.96
C ALA A 25 -16.64 11.82 3.54
N LEU A 26 -17.17 11.14 2.50
CA LEU A 26 -18.55 11.31 2.05
C LEU A 26 -19.56 10.79 3.08
N LEU A 27 -19.27 9.65 3.72
CA LEU A 27 -20.15 9.13 4.78
C LEU A 27 -20.23 10.09 5.95
N MET A 28 -19.11 10.65 6.39
CA MET A 28 -19.09 11.67 7.45
C MET A 28 -19.85 12.94 7.02
N ASN A 29 -19.63 13.39 5.79
CA ASN A 29 -20.34 14.54 5.24
C ASN A 29 -21.87 14.34 5.29
N ASP A 30 -22.36 13.19 4.84
CA ASP A 30 -23.79 12.87 4.83
C ASP A 30 -24.39 12.87 6.25
N ILE A 31 -23.67 12.32 7.24
CA ILE A 31 -24.07 12.32 8.64
C ILE A 31 -24.21 13.78 9.15
N TYR A 32 -23.21 14.62 8.91
CA TYR A 32 -23.27 16.02 9.35
C TYR A 32 -24.32 16.84 8.64
N LEU A 33 -24.59 16.57 7.35
CA LEU A 33 -25.68 17.23 6.62
C LEU A 33 -27.06 16.82 7.12
N GLN A 34 -27.24 15.56 7.54
CA GLN A 34 -28.48 15.11 8.19
C GLN A 34 -28.68 15.80 9.54
N HIS A 35 -27.66 15.88 10.39
CA HIS A 35 -27.74 16.61 11.65
C HIS A 35 -27.98 18.11 11.43
N LEU A 36 -27.43 18.71 10.35
CA LEU A 36 -27.67 20.11 10.02
C LEU A 36 -29.12 20.38 9.70
N ALA A 37 -29.81 19.45 9.04
CA ALA A 37 -31.24 19.57 8.72
C ALA A 37 -32.14 19.55 9.98
N GLU A 38 -31.63 19.01 11.09
CA GLU A 38 -32.31 18.95 12.39
C GLU A 38 -32.04 20.18 13.27
N CYS A 39 -31.15 21.09 12.83
CA CYS A 39 -30.81 22.28 13.58
C CYS A 39 -31.91 23.36 13.42
N ASP A 40 -32.47 23.79 14.53
CA ASP A 40 -33.56 24.79 14.63
C ASP A 40 -33.07 26.21 14.99
N THR A 41 -31.81 26.35 15.40
CA THR A 41 -31.23 27.65 15.78
C THR A 41 -29.90 27.92 15.10
N VAL A 42 -29.55 29.17 14.96
CA VAL A 42 -28.27 29.61 14.36
C VAL A 42 -27.07 29.16 15.21
N GLU A 43 -27.21 29.18 16.53
CA GLU A 43 -26.19 28.74 17.47
C GLU A 43 -25.87 27.24 17.28
N ARG A 44 -26.89 26.40 17.11
CA ARG A 44 -26.73 24.97 16.84
C ARG A 44 -26.04 24.73 15.50
N ILE A 45 -26.41 25.47 14.46
CA ILE A 45 -25.76 25.42 13.15
C ILE A 45 -24.26 25.73 13.27
N PHE A 46 -23.88 26.80 14.00
CA PHE A 46 -22.49 27.17 14.22
C PHE A 46 -21.71 26.12 15.04
N ALA A 47 -22.34 25.58 16.08
CA ALA A 47 -21.73 24.54 16.92
C ALA A 47 -21.47 23.27 16.09
N LEU A 48 -22.46 22.78 15.33
CA LEU A 48 -22.36 21.61 14.48
C LEU A 48 -21.32 21.78 13.39
N LYS A 49 -21.29 22.94 12.73
CA LYS A 49 -20.25 23.25 11.74
C LYS A 49 -18.84 23.19 12.32
N LYS A 50 -18.64 23.79 13.50
CA LYS A 50 -17.35 23.75 14.19
C LYS A 50 -16.96 22.31 14.56
N GLU A 51 -17.90 21.54 15.07
CA GLU A 51 -17.71 20.13 15.38
C GLU A 51 -17.32 19.32 14.16
N ALA A 52 -18.03 19.46 13.04
CA ALA A 52 -17.72 18.79 11.78
C ALA A 52 -16.29 19.09 11.30
N CYS A 53 -15.90 20.38 11.27
CA CYS A 53 -14.56 20.78 10.86
C CYS A 53 -13.47 20.19 11.78
N LEU A 54 -13.68 20.16 13.08
CA LEU A 54 -12.74 19.57 14.05
C LEU A 54 -12.65 18.07 13.89
N GLU A 55 -13.77 17.40 13.65
CA GLU A 55 -13.80 15.95 13.45
C GLU A 55 -13.11 15.54 12.15
N PHE A 56 -13.34 16.23 11.04
CA PHE A 56 -12.57 16.00 9.80
C PHE A 56 -11.08 16.22 10.03
N ALA A 57 -10.68 17.27 10.74
CA ALA A 57 -9.28 17.52 11.07
C ALA A 57 -8.68 16.43 11.98
N ARG A 58 -9.46 15.92 12.95
CA ARG A 58 -9.07 14.82 13.84
C ARG A 58 -8.82 13.54 13.06
N VAL A 59 -9.76 13.14 12.20
CA VAL A 59 -9.63 11.92 11.39
C VAL A 59 -8.44 12.00 10.43
N VAL A 60 -8.20 13.17 9.82
CA VAL A 60 -6.99 13.39 9.00
C VAL A 60 -5.72 13.28 9.84
N LYS A 61 -5.69 13.84 11.04
CA LYS A 61 -4.54 13.75 11.96
C LYS A 61 -4.30 12.31 12.40
N GLU A 62 -5.32 11.62 12.85
CA GLU A 62 -5.25 10.21 13.26
C GLU A 62 -4.87 9.31 12.08
N GLY A 63 -5.43 9.56 10.89
CA GLY A 63 -5.01 8.89 9.65
C GLY A 63 -3.55 9.15 9.31
N LYS A 64 -3.00 10.33 9.63
CA LYS A 64 -1.56 10.63 9.49
C LYS A 64 -0.71 10.00 10.60
N GLU A 65 -1.21 9.91 11.80
CA GLU A 65 -0.53 9.26 12.94
C GLU A 65 -0.60 7.72 12.83
N THR A 66 -1.69 7.19 12.27
CA THR A 66 -1.84 5.81 11.81
C THR A 66 -1.28 5.59 10.41
N GLN A 67 -0.52 6.55 9.85
CA GLN A 67 0.23 6.41 8.59
C GLN A 67 1.31 5.31 8.68
N GLY A 68 0.90 4.19 9.25
CA GLY A 68 1.46 2.92 9.04
C GLY A 68 1.12 2.38 7.65
N GLU A 69 -0.09 2.44 7.14
CA GLU A 69 -0.38 1.61 5.95
C GLU A 69 -1.61 2.12 5.18
N ASN A 70 -1.36 2.80 4.06
CA ASN A 70 -2.44 3.11 3.11
C ASN A 70 -3.07 1.80 2.61
N PRO A 71 -4.40 1.60 2.73
CA PRO A 71 -5.07 0.34 2.37
C PRO A 71 -4.73 -0.15 0.96
N TYR A 72 -4.64 0.75 -0.02
CA TYR A 72 -4.25 0.40 -1.38
C TYR A 72 -2.82 -0.14 -1.45
N ILE A 73 -1.90 0.40 -0.65
CA ILE A 73 -0.50 -0.05 -0.62
C ILE A 73 -0.40 -1.38 0.09
N GLU A 74 -1.15 -1.59 1.16
CA GLU A 74 -1.22 -2.88 1.83
C GLU A 74 -1.80 -3.97 0.93
N ASP A 75 -2.83 -3.66 0.18
CA ASP A 75 -3.39 -4.59 -0.79
C ASP A 75 -2.41 -4.86 -1.94
N CYS A 76 -1.65 -3.85 -2.42
CA CYS A 76 -0.53 -4.06 -3.33
C CYS A 76 0.52 -5.02 -2.76
N LYS A 77 0.93 -4.82 -1.50
CA LYS A 77 1.95 -5.68 -0.86
C LYS A 77 1.47 -7.12 -0.71
N LYS A 78 0.22 -7.32 -0.27
CA LYS A 78 -0.41 -8.65 -0.17
C LYS A 78 -0.45 -9.35 -1.53
N ASP A 79 -0.87 -8.63 -2.57
CA ASP A 79 -0.97 -9.17 -3.91
C ASP A 79 0.42 -9.53 -4.48
N ILE A 80 1.42 -8.65 -4.33
CA ILE A 80 2.81 -8.93 -4.70
C ILE A 80 3.33 -10.17 -3.97
N TYR A 81 3.07 -10.27 -2.66
CA TYR A 81 3.54 -11.41 -1.87
C TYR A 81 2.87 -12.71 -2.30
N SER A 82 1.56 -12.71 -2.58
CA SER A 82 0.83 -13.89 -3.05
C SER A 82 1.31 -14.36 -4.43
N ARG A 83 1.59 -13.42 -5.34
CA ARG A 83 2.02 -13.67 -6.73
C ARG A 83 3.54 -13.70 -6.92
N LYS A 84 4.35 -13.81 -5.86
CA LYS A 84 5.83 -13.84 -5.97
C LYS A 84 6.40 -14.94 -6.85
N ARG A 85 5.60 -15.97 -7.13
CA ARG A 85 5.95 -17.10 -8.01
C ARG A 85 5.60 -16.87 -9.48
N GLU A 86 4.97 -15.73 -9.80
CA GLU A 86 4.49 -15.40 -11.13
C GLU A 86 5.25 -14.20 -11.69
N LYS A 87 5.10 -13.99 -13.00
CA LYS A 87 5.47 -12.72 -13.61
C LYS A 87 4.41 -11.69 -13.19
N ILE A 88 4.79 -10.78 -12.29
CA ILE A 88 3.87 -9.79 -11.75
C ILE A 88 3.53 -8.74 -12.81
N ASP A 89 2.24 -8.60 -13.12
CA ASP A 89 1.70 -7.57 -13.99
C ASP A 89 1.17 -6.42 -13.13
N LEU A 90 1.83 -5.26 -13.21
CA LEU A 90 1.47 -4.07 -12.45
C LEU A 90 0.13 -3.46 -12.89
N GLN A 91 -0.27 -3.65 -14.15
CA GLN A 91 -1.57 -3.21 -14.62
C GLN A 91 -2.67 -4.00 -13.94
N LYS A 92 -2.51 -5.33 -13.90
CA LYS A 92 -3.48 -6.22 -13.24
C LYS A 92 -3.65 -5.91 -11.76
N ILE A 93 -2.54 -5.61 -11.04
CA ILE A 93 -2.63 -5.19 -9.63
C ILE A 93 -3.45 -3.90 -9.50
N ALA A 94 -3.21 -2.91 -10.36
CA ALA A 94 -3.93 -1.65 -10.33
C ALA A 94 -5.43 -1.84 -10.62
N ASP A 95 -5.76 -2.68 -11.60
CA ASP A 95 -7.14 -3.02 -11.98
C ASP A 95 -7.86 -3.76 -10.83
N ASP A 96 -7.21 -4.73 -10.19
CA ASP A 96 -7.76 -5.50 -9.07
C ASP A 96 -8.05 -4.61 -7.83
N ILE A 97 -7.26 -3.54 -7.63
CA ILE A 97 -7.42 -2.57 -6.54
C ILE A 97 -8.38 -1.42 -6.92
N GLY A 98 -8.67 -1.24 -8.21
CA GLY A 98 -9.60 -0.22 -8.71
C GLY A 98 -9.00 1.18 -8.82
N ILE A 99 -7.69 1.30 -9.06
CA ILE A 99 -6.97 2.58 -9.26
C ILE A 99 -6.12 2.56 -10.53
N SER A 100 -5.75 3.75 -11.04
CA SER A 100 -4.85 3.77 -12.20
C SER A 100 -3.43 3.30 -11.80
N LYS A 101 -2.74 2.64 -12.75
CA LYS A 101 -1.37 2.16 -12.54
C LYS A 101 -0.41 3.31 -12.19
N GLU A 102 -0.54 4.45 -12.86
CA GLU A 102 0.29 5.63 -12.62
C GLU A 102 0.11 6.15 -11.20
N TYR A 103 -1.14 6.22 -10.73
CA TYR A 103 -1.46 6.62 -9.37
C TYR A 103 -0.91 5.62 -8.35
N MET A 104 -1.11 4.33 -8.57
CA MET A 104 -0.58 3.25 -7.74
C MET A 104 0.94 3.35 -7.57
N LEU A 105 1.68 3.49 -8.68
CA LEU A 105 3.15 3.56 -8.65
C LEU A 105 3.66 4.81 -7.91
N LYS A 106 3.00 5.96 -8.12
CA LYS A 106 3.32 7.21 -7.43
C LYS A 106 3.06 7.11 -5.93
N LEU A 107 1.90 6.57 -5.56
CA LEU A 107 1.50 6.39 -4.17
C LEU A 107 2.43 5.42 -3.45
N PHE A 108 2.73 4.27 -4.07
CA PHE A 108 3.65 3.27 -3.53
C PHE A 108 5.03 3.86 -3.26
N LYS A 109 5.60 4.57 -4.25
CA LYS A 109 6.91 5.22 -4.08
C LYS A 109 6.90 6.30 -2.99
N LYS A 110 5.80 7.05 -2.87
CA LYS A 110 5.65 8.08 -1.82
C LYS A 110 5.64 7.46 -0.42
N GLN A 111 4.96 6.32 -0.25
CA GLN A 111 4.79 5.68 1.04
C GLN A 111 5.97 4.78 1.41
N GLU A 112 6.42 3.91 0.51
CA GLU A 112 7.49 2.94 0.76
C GLU A 112 8.90 3.50 0.53
N GLY A 113 9.03 4.69 -0.05
CA GLY A 113 10.31 5.31 -0.37
C GLY A 113 11.06 4.66 -1.54
N ILE A 114 10.59 3.52 -2.06
CA ILE A 114 11.19 2.76 -3.16
C ILE A 114 10.20 2.50 -4.28
N ALA A 115 10.70 2.23 -5.49
CA ALA A 115 9.83 1.87 -6.60
C ALA A 115 9.18 0.49 -6.37
N MET A 116 7.95 0.29 -6.84
CA MET A 116 7.23 -0.98 -6.70
C MET A 116 7.98 -2.15 -7.34
N THR A 117 8.65 -1.94 -8.47
CA THR A 117 9.51 -2.95 -9.12
C THR A 117 10.67 -3.39 -8.24
N GLU A 118 11.23 -2.46 -7.49
CA GLU A 118 12.29 -2.72 -6.50
C GLU A 118 11.75 -3.52 -5.31
N TYR A 119 10.56 -3.21 -4.85
CA TYR A 119 9.89 -3.95 -3.80
C TYR A 119 9.58 -5.39 -4.22
N ILE A 120 9.05 -5.60 -5.45
CA ILE A 120 8.81 -6.92 -6.04
C ILE A 120 10.10 -7.73 -6.07
N LEU A 121 11.18 -7.13 -6.52
CA LEU A 121 12.49 -7.78 -6.57
C LEU A 121 12.96 -8.19 -5.16
N ARG A 122 12.78 -7.34 -4.16
CA ARG A 122 13.14 -7.63 -2.77
C ARG A 122 12.35 -8.83 -2.24
N VAL A 123 11.05 -8.88 -2.47
CA VAL A 123 10.18 -10.01 -2.05
C VAL A 123 10.61 -11.32 -2.71
N LYS A 124 10.93 -11.30 -4.01
CA LYS A 124 11.41 -12.48 -4.74
C LYS A 124 12.78 -12.94 -4.24
N LEU A 125 13.71 -12.03 -3.98
CA LEU A 125 15.03 -12.38 -3.46
C LEU A 125 14.99 -12.93 -2.03
N GLU A 126 14.11 -12.40 -1.18
CA GLU A 126 13.87 -12.93 0.17
C GLU A 126 13.33 -14.36 0.10
N ALA A 127 12.37 -14.63 -0.78
CA ALA A 127 11.88 -15.98 -1.02
C ALA A 127 12.99 -16.90 -1.55
N ALA A 128 13.87 -16.41 -2.43
CA ALA A 128 15.03 -17.17 -2.91
C ALA A 128 16.00 -17.49 -1.78
N CYS A 129 16.30 -16.56 -0.89
CA CYS A 129 17.13 -16.79 0.29
C CYS A 129 16.56 -17.91 1.18
N ASN A 130 15.25 -17.89 1.42
CA ASN A 130 14.58 -18.93 2.21
C ASN A 130 14.68 -20.30 1.53
N MET A 131 14.46 -20.35 0.20
CA MET A 131 14.60 -21.60 -0.55
C MET A 131 16.04 -22.11 -0.58
N LEU A 132 17.03 -21.23 -0.68
CA LEU A 132 18.44 -21.58 -0.63
C LEU A 132 18.86 -22.12 0.75
N LYS A 133 18.24 -21.62 1.82
CA LYS A 133 18.50 -22.06 3.20
C LYS A 133 17.84 -23.40 3.53
N PHE A 134 16.59 -23.57 3.13
CA PHE A 134 15.72 -24.64 3.65
C PHE A 134 15.28 -25.66 2.60
N SER A 135 15.86 -25.67 1.40
CA SER A 135 15.56 -26.67 0.40
C SER A 135 16.77 -27.06 -0.45
N ASP A 136 16.74 -28.30 -0.97
CA ASP A 136 17.77 -28.86 -1.86
C ASP A 136 17.50 -28.57 -3.34
N ARG A 137 16.49 -27.73 -3.67
CA ARG A 137 16.15 -27.37 -5.05
C ARG A 137 17.36 -26.77 -5.76
N LYS A 138 17.58 -27.16 -7.02
CA LYS A 138 18.64 -26.56 -7.84
C LYS A 138 18.44 -25.07 -7.99
N ILE A 139 19.53 -24.32 -8.11
CA ILE A 139 19.48 -22.85 -8.23
C ILE A 139 18.66 -22.43 -9.44
N GLY A 140 18.74 -23.17 -10.56
CA GLY A 140 17.90 -22.96 -11.73
C GLY A 140 16.41 -23.13 -11.42
N GLU A 141 16.04 -24.19 -10.71
CA GLU A 141 14.66 -24.45 -10.29
C GLU A 141 14.11 -23.33 -9.37
N ILE A 142 14.95 -22.74 -8.51
CA ILE A 142 14.56 -21.59 -7.69
C ILE A 142 14.31 -20.35 -8.56
N SER A 143 15.21 -20.10 -9.53
CA SER A 143 15.05 -19.01 -10.50
C SER A 143 13.73 -19.13 -11.26
N ASP A 144 13.43 -20.31 -11.80
CA ASP A 144 12.21 -20.59 -12.56
C ASP A 144 10.96 -20.51 -11.68
N TYR A 145 11.01 -21.08 -10.47
CA TYR A 145 9.90 -21.06 -9.49
C TYR A 145 9.50 -19.66 -9.05
N LEU A 146 10.45 -18.74 -9.01
CA LEU A 146 10.21 -17.34 -8.67
C LEU A 146 10.02 -16.46 -9.91
N SER A 147 9.90 -17.08 -11.11
CA SER A 147 9.69 -16.40 -12.38
C SER A 147 10.68 -15.28 -12.64
N PHE A 148 11.96 -15.53 -12.43
CA PHE A 148 13.02 -14.68 -12.97
C PHE A 148 13.18 -14.92 -14.47
N GLU A 149 13.54 -13.89 -15.23
CA GLU A 149 13.68 -13.96 -16.69
C GLU A 149 14.70 -15.02 -17.16
N SER A 150 15.76 -15.24 -16.37
CA SER A 150 16.76 -16.28 -16.61
C SER A 150 17.58 -16.53 -15.35
N LEU A 151 18.23 -17.70 -15.30
CA LEU A 151 19.19 -18.06 -14.25
C LEU A 151 20.35 -17.06 -14.18
N ASN A 152 20.81 -16.56 -15.32
CA ASN A 152 21.92 -15.59 -15.39
C ASN A 152 21.48 -14.25 -14.79
N TYR A 153 20.26 -13.77 -15.13
CA TYR A 153 19.70 -12.56 -14.54
C TYR A 153 19.53 -12.73 -13.03
N PHE A 154 18.92 -13.84 -12.59
CA PHE A 154 18.76 -14.15 -11.17
C PHE A 154 20.10 -14.12 -10.44
N SER A 155 21.11 -14.87 -10.92
CA SER A 155 22.40 -14.97 -10.26
C SER A 155 23.11 -13.62 -10.14
N ARG A 156 23.05 -12.80 -11.19
CA ARG A 156 23.63 -11.46 -11.21
C ARG A 156 22.95 -10.52 -10.22
N ILE A 157 21.60 -10.48 -10.21
CA ILE A 157 20.86 -9.58 -9.34
C ILE A 157 20.94 -10.01 -7.88
N PHE A 158 20.95 -11.33 -7.62
CA PHE A 158 21.15 -11.89 -6.30
C PHE A 158 22.52 -11.50 -5.76
N ALA A 159 23.60 -11.72 -6.54
CA ALA A 159 24.95 -11.37 -6.13
C ALA A 159 25.10 -9.86 -5.86
N LYS A 160 24.48 -9.01 -6.70
CA LYS A 160 24.47 -7.55 -6.50
C LYS A 160 23.82 -7.15 -5.17
N ARG A 161 22.78 -7.86 -4.74
CA ARG A 161 22.00 -7.53 -3.54
C ARG A 161 22.51 -8.17 -2.26
N MET A 162 23.00 -9.41 -2.36
CA MET A 162 23.42 -10.18 -1.20
C MET A 162 24.94 -10.15 -0.98
N GLY A 163 25.70 -9.54 -1.90
CA GLY A 163 27.15 -9.49 -1.85
C GLY A 163 27.85 -10.80 -2.23
N MET A 164 27.10 -11.86 -2.55
CA MET A 164 27.63 -13.16 -2.90
C MET A 164 26.70 -13.93 -3.83
N SER A 165 27.21 -14.90 -4.58
CA SER A 165 26.42 -15.72 -5.50
C SER A 165 25.40 -16.60 -4.76
N PRO A 166 24.30 -17.03 -5.42
CA PRO A 166 23.35 -17.98 -4.82
C PRO A 166 24.01 -19.28 -4.33
N LYS A 167 25.04 -19.75 -5.03
CA LYS A 167 25.81 -20.96 -4.66
C LYS A 167 26.60 -20.77 -3.37
N GLU A 168 27.27 -19.62 -3.23
CA GLU A 168 28.01 -19.26 -2.02
C GLU A 168 27.07 -19.05 -0.85
N TYR A 169 25.95 -18.35 -1.10
CA TYR A 169 24.92 -18.13 -0.09
C TYR A 169 24.37 -19.45 0.46
N ARG A 170 24.05 -20.40 -0.42
CA ARG A 170 23.64 -21.75 0.00
C ARG A 170 24.72 -22.42 0.83
N LYS A 171 25.98 -22.45 0.37
CA LYS A 171 27.07 -23.07 1.10
C LYS A 171 27.22 -22.56 2.52
N LEU A 172 26.96 -21.26 2.74
CA LEU A 172 27.12 -20.62 4.05
C LEU A 172 25.87 -20.74 4.95
N HIS A 173 24.68 -20.85 4.37
CA HIS A 173 23.43 -20.71 5.14
C HIS A 173 22.49 -21.91 5.02
N HIS A 174 22.86 -22.95 4.26
CA HIS A 174 22.01 -24.13 4.13
C HIS A 174 21.85 -24.84 5.46
N GLN A 175 20.62 -25.07 5.85
CA GLN A 175 20.26 -25.88 7.02
C GLN A 175 19.55 -27.12 6.47
N PRO A 176 20.17 -28.31 6.54
CA PRO A 176 19.47 -29.50 6.11
C PRO A 176 18.22 -29.70 6.97
N ASN A 177 17.11 -29.97 6.31
CA ASN A 177 15.89 -30.36 7.02
C ASN A 177 16.19 -31.71 7.71
N PHE A 178 16.03 -31.72 9.03
CA PHE A 178 15.98 -32.96 9.81
C PHE A 178 14.66 -33.65 9.61
#